data_95775df1ed0016e4fc1256765b97b657
#
_entry.id   95775df1ed0016e4fc1256765b97b657
#
_cell.length_a   1.000
_cell.length_b   1.000
_cell.length_c   1.000
_cell.angle_alpha   90.00
_cell.angle_beta   90.00
_cell.angle_gamma   90.00
#
_symmetry.space_group_name_H-M   'P 1'
#
loop_
_entity.id
_entity.type
_entity.pdbx_description
1 polymer ?
#
loop_
_entity_poly.entity_id
_entity_poly.type
_entity_poly.pdbx_seq_one_letter_code
_entity_poly.pdbx_strand_id
1 'polypeptide(L)'
;MKRSLNLDLLEFHVREATQELYLLQDAIQYAKDGTRREGAVGDGPLHWPLREGAIAASIEHAYHHLNFAWNGRFKTMQEADAQFNRNEKFPRPHGAVGWFAKFWPRSLIRKRQRKRSASESQMT
;
A
#
# COMPACT_ATOMS: atom_id res chain seq x y z
N MET A 1 2.51 3.28 32.38
CA MET A 1 3.52 4.00 31.56
C MET A 1 3.00 4.20 30.14
N LYS A 2 2.88 5.44 29.70
CA LYS A 2 2.50 5.72 28.31
C LYS A 2 3.68 5.38 27.40
N ARG A 3 3.46 4.52 26.42
CA ARG A 3 4.44 4.29 25.36
C ARG A 3 4.56 5.54 24.50
N SER A 4 5.76 5.89 24.15
CA SER A 4 6.00 7.03 23.25
C SER A 4 5.83 6.61 21.79
N LEU A 5 5.38 7.54 20.97
CA LEU A 5 5.23 7.33 19.54
C LEU A 5 6.61 7.12 18.89
N ASN A 6 6.68 6.14 18.00
CA ASN A 6 7.86 5.95 17.16
C ASN A 6 7.74 6.84 15.92
N LEU A 7 8.27 8.06 16.02
CA LEU A 7 8.16 9.06 14.96
C LEU A 7 8.91 8.65 13.68
N ASP A 8 10.04 7.99 13.82
CA ASP A 8 10.83 7.53 12.67
C ASP A 8 10.08 6.47 11.86
N LEU A 9 9.44 5.53 12.56
CA LEU A 9 8.62 4.50 11.93
C LEU A 9 7.41 5.12 11.22
N LEU A 10 6.73 6.03 11.90
CA LEU A 10 5.58 6.75 11.33
C LEU A 10 5.98 7.51 10.08
N GLU A 11 7.06 8.28 10.16
CA GLU A 11 7.56 9.06 9.03
C GLU A 11 7.92 8.17 7.83
N PHE A 12 8.61 7.07 8.08
CA PHE A 12 8.97 6.12 7.02
C PHE A 12 7.75 5.61 6.28
N HIS A 13 6.78 5.08 6.99
CA HIS A 13 5.59 4.48 6.36
C HIS A 13 4.68 5.53 5.70
N VAL A 14 4.54 6.70 6.29
CA VAL A 14 3.78 7.80 5.68
C VAL A 14 4.45 8.27 4.40
N ARG A 15 5.77 8.38 4.40
CA ARG A 15 6.55 8.75 3.21
C ARG A 15 6.37 7.73 2.09
N GLU A 16 6.47 6.44 2.40
CA GLU A 16 6.29 5.38 1.41
C GLU A 16 4.87 5.37 0.82
N ALA A 17 3.86 5.55 1.67
CA ALA A 17 2.47 5.66 1.23
C ALA A 17 2.26 6.88 0.33
N THR A 18 2.82 8.03 0.72
CA THR A 18 2.72 9.27 -0.04
C THR A 18 3.38 9.13 -1.42
N GLN A 19 4.56 8.54 -1.47
CA GLN A 19 5.29 8.32 -2.72
C GLN A 19 4.47 7.42 -3.67
N GLU A 20 3.90 6.34 -3.15
CA GLU A 20 3.08 5.44 -3.96
C GLU A 20 1.85 6.16 -4.54
N LEU A 21 1.18 6.98 -3.73
CA LEU A 21 0.04 7.78 -4.17
C LEU A 21 0.44 8.84 -5.19
N TYR A 22 1.63 9.39 -5.07
CA TYR A 22 2.18 10.32 -6.05
C TYR A 22 2.39 9.67 -7.42
N LEU A 23 2.93 8.47 -7.43
CA LEU A 23 3.11 7.71 -8.67
C LEU A 23 1.78 7.39 -9.34
N LEU A 24 0.79 7.03 -8.54
CA LEU A 24 -0.56 6.78 -9.04
C LEU A 24 -1.21 8.07 -9.59
N GLN A 25 -1.06 9.19 -8.89
CA GLN A 25 -1.57 10.49 -9.32
C GLN A 25 -0.96 10.91 -10.67
N ASP A 26 0.34 10.70 -10.86
CA ASP A 26 1.04 10.98 -12.11
C ASP A 26 0.43 10.16 -13.27
N ALA A 27 0.20 8.88 -13.05
CA ALA A 27 -0.40 8.00 -14.05
C ALA A 27 -1.84 8.41 -14.40
N ILE A 28 -2.63 8.81 -13.40
CA ILE A 28 -4.00 9.28 -13.59
C ILE A 28 -4.02 10.57 -14.41
N GLN A 29 -3.16 11.53 -14.06
CA GLN A 29 -3.07 12.79 -14.79
C GLN A 29 -2.68 12.57 -16.25
N TYR A 30 -1.70 11.71 -16.49
CA TYR A 30 -1.27 11.35 -17.83
C TYR A 30 -2.39 10.69 -18.64
N ALA A 31 -3.18 9.82 -18.00
CA ALA A 31 -4.33 9.20 -18.64
C ALA A 31 -5.44 10.19 -18.99
N LYS A 32 -5.61 11.23 -18.18
CA LYS A 32 -6.64 12.26 -18.37
C LYS A 32 -6.32 13.21 -19.52
N ASP A 33 -5.10 13.72 -19.57
CA ASP A 33 -4.75 14.81 -20.48
C ASP A 33 -3.35 14.70 -21.12
N GLY A 34 -2.62 13.62 -20.88
CA GLY A 34 -1.28 13.41 -21.41
C GLY A 34 -0.20 14.25 -20.76
N THR A 35 -0.53 14.99 -19.70
CA THR A 35 0.47 15.78 -18.97
C THR A 35 1.04 14.99 -17.79
N ARG A 36 2.25 15.38 -17.39
CA ARG A 36 2.92 14.82 -16.25
C ARG A 36 2.76 15.72 -15.04
N ARG A 37 2.74 15.13 -13.92
CA ARG A 37 2.75 15.81 -12.64
C ARG A 37 4.03 16.63 -12.47
N GLU A 38 3.96 17.76 -11.75
CA GLU A 38 5.14 18.58 -11.42
C GLU A 38 6.15 17.73 -10.63
N GLY A 39 7.42 17.80 -11.06
CA GLY A 39 8.49 17.00 -10.45
C GLY A 39 8.58 15.56 -10.95
N ALA A 40 7.74 15.16 -11.89
CA ALA A 40 7.80 13.82 -12.47
C ALA A 40 9.11 13.60 -13.24
N VAL A 41 9.67 12.39 -13.14
CA VAL A 41 10.94 12.00 -13.75
C VAL A 41 10.69 10.92 -14.78
N GLY A 42 11.47 10.94 -15.87
CA GLY A 42 11.39 9.93 -16.92
C GLY A 42 10.40 10.30 -18.01
N ASP A 43 10.30 9.45 -19.04
CA ASP A 43 9.53 9.71 -20.25
C ASP A 43 8.04 9.41 -20.08
N GLY A 44 7.66 8.69 -19.06
CA GLY A 44 6.28 8.32 -18.77
C GLY A 44 6.07 7.91 -17.32
N PRO A 45 4.80 7.82 -16.88
CA PRO A 45 4.51 7.39 -15.50
C PRO A 45 5.00 5.98 -15.23
N LEU A 46 5.47 5.74 -14.01
CA LEU A 46 6.00 4.43 -13.60
C LEU A 46 4.94 3.33 -13.69
N HIS A 47 3.68 3.64 -13.39
CA HIS A 47 2.56 2.71 -13.46
C HIS A 47 1.79 2.81 -14.77
N TRP A 48 2.52 2.92 -15.87
CA TRP A 48 1.90 3.03 -17.20
C TRP A 48 2.03 1.72 -17.96
N PRO A 49 1.00 1.27 -18.73
CA PRO A 49 -0.32 1.90 -18.84
C PRO A 49 -1.16 1.70 -17.60
N LEU A 50 -2.03 2.69 -17.31
CA LEU A 50 -2.91 2.67 -16.13
C LEU A 50 -4.00 1.63 -16.32
N ARG A 51 -3.92 0.56 -15.54
CA ARG A 51 -4.87 -0.55 -15.55
C ARG A 51 -5.45 -0.75 -14.15
N GLU A 52 -6.61 -1.39 -14.09
CA GLU A 52 -7.27 -1.70 -12.82
C GLU A 52 -6.33 -2.40 -11.84
N GLY A 53 -5.56 -3.38 -12.32
CA GLY A 53 -4.59 -4.08 -11.48
C GLY A 53 -3.49 -3.20 -10.94
N ALA A 54 -2.98 -2.25 -11.73
CA ALA A 54 -1.97 -1.28 -11.29
C ALA A 54 -2.55 -0.32 -10.25
N ILE A 55 -3.77 0.15 -10.46
CA ILE A 55 -4.48 1.01 -9.50
C ILE A 55 -4.65 0.28 -8.17
N ALA A 56 -5.13 -0.95 -8.21
CA ALA A 56 -5.34 -1.78 -7.03
C ALA A 56 -4.03 -2.01 -6.27
N ALA A 57 -2.95 -2.34 -6.98
CA ALA A 57 -1.63 -2.57 -6.38
C ALA A 57 -1.09 -1.32 -5.68
N SER A 58 -1.21 -0.15 -6.32
CA SER A 58 -0.77 1.13 -5.74
C SER A 58 -1.55 1.49 -4.49
N ILE A 59 -2.87 1.40 -4.53
CA ILE A 59 -3.72 1.73 -3.39
C ILE A 59 -3.45 0.75 -2.24
N GLU A 60 -3.35 -0.53 -2.54
CA GLU A 60 -3.07 -1.55 -1.54
C GLU A 60 -1.70 -1.35 -0.89
N HIS A 61 -0.68 -1.04 -1.67
CA HIS A 61 0.66 -0.76 -1.16
C HIS A 61 0.66 0.44 -0.20
N ALA A 62 0.03 1.54 -0.61
CA ALA A 62 -0.12 2.72 0.25
C ALA A 62 -0.90 2.38 1.53
N TYR A 63 -1.98 1.64 1.40
CA TYR A 63 -2.79 1.19 2.52
C TYR A 63 -1.98 0.35 3.52
N HIS A 64 -1.17 -0.59 3.03
CA HIS A 64 -0.34 -1.42 3.90
C HIS A 64 0.67 -0.60 4.69
N HIS A 65 1.30 0.38 4.06
CA HIS A 65 2.22 1.27 4.78
C HIS A 65 1.50 2.07 5.86
N LEU A 66 0.31 2.59 5.56
CA LEU A 66 -0.50 3.31 6.57
C LEU A 66 -0.93 2.37 7.71
N ASN A 67 -1.26 1.13 7.39
CA ASN A 67 -1.62 0.12 8.38
C ASN A 67 -0.42 -0.24 9.28
N PHE A 68 0.77 -0.39 8.69
CA PHE A 68 1.99 -0.60 9.48
C PHE A 68 2.30 0.60 10.37
N ALA A 69 2.13 1.82 9.86
CA ALA A 69 2.31 3.03 10.65
C ALA A 69 1.39 3.03 11.87
N TRP A 70 0.12 2.75 11.67
CA TRP A 70 -0.87 2.74 12.76
C TRP A 70 -0.57 1.64 13.77
N ASN A 71 -0.37 0.41 13.31
CA ASN A 71 -0.15 -0.73 14.19
C ASN A 71 1.21 -0.67 14.89
N GLY A 72 2.19 -0.03 14.29
CA GLY A 72 3.55 0.12 14.83
C GLY A 72 3.81 1.43 15.55
N ARG A 73 2.81 2.29 15.72
CA ARG A 73 3.01 3.65 16.25
C ARG A 73 3.71 3.73 17.60
N PHE A 74 3.60 2.69 18.41
CA PHE A 74 4.25 2.60 19.72
C PHE A 74 5.34 1.52 19.78
N LYS A 75 5.62 0.85 18.67
CA LYS A 75 6.63 -0.21 18.61
C LYS A 75 8.02 0.38 18.41
N THR A 76 9.02 -0.31 18.96
CA THR A 76 10.41 -0.03 18.60
C THR A 76 10.66 -0.53 17.16
N MET A 77 11.74 -0.04 16.53
CA MET A 77 12.12 -0.51 15.20
C MET A 77 12.37 -2.02 15.21
N GLN A 78 12.95 -2.53 16.28
CA GLN A 78 13.22 -3.97 16.44
C GLN A 78 11.92 -4.78 16.51
N GLU A 79 10.92 -4.32 17.26
CA GLU A 79 9.60 -4.96 17.33
C GLU A 79 8.88 -4.95 15.99
N ALA A 80 8.96 -3.84 15.25
CA ALA A 80 8.36 -3.68 13.93
C ALA A 80 9.01 -4.64 12.92
N ASP A 81 10.34 -4.74 12.91
CA ASP A 81 11.08 -5.65 12.04
C ASP A 81 10.74 -7.12 12.35
N ALA A 82 10.64 -7.47 13.62
CA ALA A 82 10.25 -8.81 14.03
C ALA A 82 8.83 -9.18 13.57
N GLN A 83 7.91 -8.23 13.61
CA GLN A 83 6.54 -8.43 13.11
C GLN A 83 6.52 -8.60 11.58
N PHE A 84 7.29 -7.81 10.87
CA PHE A 84 7.40 -7.92 9.42
C PHE A 84 7.97 -9.27 9.00
N ASN A 85 9.03 -9.73 9.66
CA ASN A 85 9.68 -11.00 9.36
C ASN A 85 8.82 -12.23 9.71
N ARG A 86 7.99 -12.14 10.75
CA ARG A 86 7.09 -13.23 11.15
C ARG A 86 5.87 -13.36 10.23
N ASN A 87 5.39 -12.24 9.74
CA ASN A 87 4.22 -12.17 8.88
C ASN A 87 4.66 -11.72 7.50
N GLU A 88 5.02 -12.63 6.62
CA GLU A 88 5.15 -12.35 5.20
C GLU A 88 3.87 -11.74 4.63
N LYS A 89 2.82 -11.66 5.45
CA LYS A 89 1.55 -11.05 5.13
C LYS A 89 1.43 -9.74 5.90
N PHE A 90 0.91 -8.74 5.21
CA PHE A 90 0.62 -7.46 5.82
C PHE A 90 -0.37 -7.62 6.97
N PRO A 91 -0.18 -6.90 8.10
CA PRO A 91 -1.09 -7.00 9.23
C PRO A 91 -2.51 -6.61 8.83
N ARG A 92 -3.49 -7.26 9.46
CA ARG A 92 -4.89 -6.90 9.25
C ARG A 92 -5.14 -5.49 9.76
N PRO A 93 -5.96 -4.68 9.06
CA PRO A 93 -6.31 -3.36 9.55
C PRO A 93 -7.08 -3.46 10.86
N HIS A 94 -6.76 -2.56 11.79
CA HIS A 94 -7.51 -2.40 13.04
C HIS A 94 -7.36 -0.96 13.55
N GLY A 95 -8.11 -0.61 14.59
CA GLY A 95 -8.16 0.76 15.07
C GLY A 95 -8.75 1.70 14.02
N ALA A 96 -8.20 2.90 13.90
CA ALA A 96 -8.66 3.89 12.93
C ALA A 96 -8.50 3.41 11.49
N VAL A 97 -7.41 2.73 11.19
CA VAL A 97 -7.17 2.16 9.85
C VAL A 97 -8.16 1.03 9.58
N GLY A 98 -8.48 0.22 10.58
CA GLY A 98 -9.51 -0.82 10.49
C GLY A 98 -10.89 -0.27 10.15
N TRP A 99 -11.20 0.92 10.67
CA TRP A 99 -12.46 1.60 10.32
C TRP A 99 -12.51 1.93 8.82
N PHE A 100 -11.43 2.47 8.26
CA PHE A 100 -11.32 2.73 6.81
C PHE A 100 -11.38 1.45 5.99
N ALA A 101 -10.86 0.35 6.49
CA ALA A 101 -10.86 -0.93 5.80
C ALA A 101 -12.27 -1.48 5.56
N LYS A 102 -13.28 -1.06 6.34
CA LYS A 102 -14.69 -1.40 6.09
C LYS A 102 -15.19 -0.91 4.74
N PHE A 103 -14.59 0.16 4.22
CA PHE A 103 -14.92 0.73 2.92
C PHE A 103 -14.01 0.22 1.81
N TRP A 104 -13.08 -0.67 2.14
CA TRP A 104 -12.17 -1.25 1.14
C TRP A 104 -12.96 -2.11 0.17
N PRO A 105 -12.76 -1.93 -1.14
CA PRO A 105 -13.51 -2.71 -2.12
C PRO A 105 -13.20 -4.20 -1.99
N ARG A 106 -14.18 -4.97 -1.56
CA ARG A 106 -14.06 -6.44 -1.44
C ARG A 106 -13.69 -7.09 -2.78
N SER A 107 -14.06 -6.47 -3.89
CA SER A 107 -13.72 -6.92 -5.22
C SER A 107 -12.21 -7.05 -5.47
N LEU A 108 -11.38 -6.18 -4.88
CA LEU A 108 -9.92 -6.24 -5.01
C LEU A 108 -9.35 -7.47 -4.30
N ILE A 109 -9.84 -7.77 -3.12
CA ILE A 109 -9.42 -8.93 -2.33
C ILE A 109 -9.83 -10.23 -3.03
N ARG A 110 -11.07 -10.29 -3.54
CA ARG A 110 -11.60 -11.47 -4.24
C ARG A 110 -10.84 -11.78 -5.55
N LYS A 111 -10.47 -10.76 -6.33
CA LYS A 111 -9.70 -10.93 -7.56
C LYS A 111 -8.32 -11.55 -7.29
N ARG A 112 -7.65 -11.16 -6.21
CA ARG A 112 -6.37 -11.74 -5.82
C ARG A 112 -6.49 -13.21 -5.43
N GLN A 113 -7.51 -13.56 -4.67
CA GLN A 113 -7.76 -14.95 -4.27
C GLN A 113 -8.05 -15.83 -5.48
N ARG A 114 -8.82 -15.35 -6.46
CA ARG A 114 -9.11 -16.07 -7.70
C ARG A 114 -7.85 -16.29 -8.53
N LYS A 115 -6.97 -15.30 -8.66
CA LYS A 115 -5.70 -15.45 -9.36
C LYS A 115 -4.78 -16.47 -8.70
N ARG A 116 -4.74 -16.50 -7.36
CA ARG A 116 -3.98 -17.52 -6.62
C ARG A 116 -4.53 -18.93 -6.87
N SER A 117 -5.83 -19.10 -6.77
CA SER A 117 -6.48 -20.40 -7.02
C SER A 117 -6.25 -20.90 -8.45
N ALA A 118 -6.36 -20.01 -9.45
CA ALA A 118 -6.09 -20.36 -10.84
C ALA A 118 -4.61 -20.72 -11.07
N SER A 119 -3.69 -20.02 -10.43
CA SER A 119 -2.24 -20.30 -10.50
C SER A 119 -1.89 -21.63 -9.84
N GLU A 120 -2.50 -21.94 -8.70
CA GLU A 120 -2.31 -23.21 -7.99
C GLU A 120 -2.87 -24.39 -8.75
N SER A 121 -4.04 -24.25 -9.41
CA SER A 121 -4.60 -25.32 -10.22
C SER A 121 -3.86 -25.57 -11.53
N GLN A 122 -3.11 -24.62 -12.05
CA GLN A 122 -2.24 -24.81 -13.21
C GLN A 122 -0.89 -25.49 -12.87
N MET A 123 -0.51 -25.51 -11.61
CA MET A 123 0.72 -26.15 -11.14
C MET A 123 0.53 -27.64 -10.80
N THR A 124 -0.67 -28.13 -10.76
CA THR A 124 -0.99 -29.54 -10.58
C THR A 124 -1.36 -30.17 -11.92
#